data_a460c744fa146015727c68a1891fb9bc
#
_entry.id   a460c744fa146015727c68a1891fb9bc
#
_cell.length_a   1.000
_cell.length_b   1.000
_cell.length_c   1.000
_cell.angle_alpha   90.00
_cell.angle_beta   90.00
_cell.angle_gamma   90.00
#
_symmetry.space_group_name_H-M   'P 1'
#
loop_
_entity.id
_entity.type
_entity.pdbx_description
1 polymer ?
#
loop_
_entity_poly.entity_id
_entity_poly.type
_entity_poly.pdbx_seq_one_letter_code
_entity_poly.pdbx_strand_id
1 'polypeptide(L)'
;RGIAKASPLGRGGSALVLTERAGDPNDRSITMKKKLIALLAAVAMVFSLAACGSTPDSVGTIGTVDITSGLYLLAQYDAYQKAADLATSEQDATDVKAFLKQTITVDADSGETATVSDYVSQKTMENLETYAAIETRFEELGGQLTAEEEAQADSYASQLMEQYGDTYKANGIGLNTVQRFERILIKSSDLLELVYGVDGETPVSDADLTSHLENNMYELAYYTIPLYNTSTYASADEDQTSEMLDLVQDAVDQTNAYAASLTGLSDSDFSSALLGYFSSVVTSALPEVYAVLGSTYSSDSNAPSLELIGDSTVTSAFTAEGAADTIRGLSIGQAAAVKYNSYALMAALRLDPLSLKALDDLRGQVLNDMKGEELSEALTAYGASLEHNLSSSAMNRMPASKIVNSSTN
;
A
#
# COMPACT_ATOMS: atom_id res chain seq x y z
N ARG A 1 5.95 -21.07 5.31
CA ARG A 1 6.33 -20.11 4.26
C ARG A 1 5.03 -19.52 3.73
N GLY A 2 4.46 -18.56 4.47
CA GLY A 2 3.29 -17.79 4.05
C GLY A 2 3.79 -16.53 3.34
N ILE A 3 3.64 -16.49 2.04
CA ILE A 3 3.68 -15.24 1.29
C ILE A 3 2.40 -14.52 1.69
N ALA A 4 2.51 -13.40 2.38
CA ALA A 4 1.37 -12.51 2.55
C ALA A 4 0.90 -12.13 1.14
N LYS A 5 -0.32 -12.57 0.77
CA LYS A 5 -0.93 -12.19 -0.49
C LYS A 5 -1.22 -10.69 -0.39
N ALA A 6 -0.46 -9.89 -1.11
CA ALA A 6 -0.82 -8.49 -1.33
C ALA A 6 -2.23 -8.47 -1.94
N SER A 7 -3.11 -7.62 -1.43
CA SER A 7 -4.44 -7.43 -2.01
C SER A 7 -4.30 -7.03 -3.48
N PRO A 8 -5.04 -7.66 -4.40
CA PRO A 8 -4.99 -7.30 -5.81
C PRO A 8 -5.50 -5.88 -6.10
N LEU A 9 -6.19 -5.25 -5.15
CA LEU A 9 -6.78 -3.92 -5.30
C LEU A 9 -5.87 -2.76 -4.83
N GLY A 10 -4.74 -3.05 -4.16
CA GLY A 10 -3.87 -2.07 -3.50
C GLY A 10 -2.66 -1.55 -4.29
N ARG A 11 -2.54 -1.78 -5.59
CA ARG A 11 -1.39 -1.30 -6.39
C ARG A 11 -1.80 -0.31 -7.46
N GLY A 12 -2.06 0.91 -7.07
CA GLY A 12 -2.27 1.97 -8.03
C GLY A 12 -2.38 3.34 -7.39
N GLY A 13 -1.35 4.15 -7.49
CA GLY A 13 -1.40 5.56 -7.16
C GLY A 13 -0.30 6.00 -6.20
N SER A 14 0.46 6.99 -6.62
CA SER A 14 1.53 7.68 -5.88
C SER A 14 0.97 8.57 -4.75
N ALA A 15 0.25 7.99 -3.81
CA ALA A 15 0.18 8.53 -2.47
C ALA A 15 1.11 7.66 -1.62
N LEU A 16 1.90 8.26 -0.75
CA LEU A 16 2.73 7.53 0.20
C LEU A 16 2.01 6.23 0.61
N VAL A 17 2.66 5.08 0.42
CA VAL A 17 2.11 3.76 0.75
C VAL A 17 1.88 3.68 2.26
N LEU A 18 0.87 4.40 2.74
CA LEU A 18 0.46 4.45 4.14
C LEU A 18 -0.72 3.51 4.43
N THR A 19 -1.37 2.98 3.39
CA THR A 19 -2.68 2.35 3.52
C THR A 19 -2.69 0.83 3.64
N GLU A 20 -1.58 0.13 3.44
CA GLU A 20 -1.57 -1.35 3.53
C GLU A 20 -1.17 -1.93 4.89
N ARG A 21 -1.04 -1.11 5.95
CA ARG A 21 -0.56 -1.59 7.25
C ARG A 21 -1.47 -1.30 8.44
N ALA A 22 -2.73 -1.01 8.22
CA ALA A 22 -3.71 -1.10 9.29
C ALA A 22 -3.86 -2.58 9.68
N GLY A 23 -3.19 -2.98 10.76
CA GLY A 23 -3.22 -4.34 11.27
C GLY A 23 -4.64 -4.76 11.59
N ASP A 24 -4.96 -6.01 11.27
CA ASP A 24 -6.21 -6.68 11.62
C ASP A 24 -6.50 -6.52 13.11
N PRO A 25 -7.58 -5.83 13.52
CA PRO A 25 -7.92 -5.64 14.93
C PRO A 25 -8.37 -6.91 15.64
N ASN A 26 -8.44 -8.06 14.96
CA ASN A 26 -8.89 -9.32 15.53
C ASN A 26 -7.79 -10.21 16.16
N ASP A 27 -6.54 -9.76 16.23
CA ASP A 27 -5.48 -10.55 16.91
C ASP A 27 -5.34 -10.21 18.42
N ARG A 28 -6.45 -9.97 19.10
CA ARG A 28 -6.52 -9.81 20.56
C ARG A 28 -6.71 -11.12 21.31
N SER A 29 -6.08 -12.20 20.91
CA SER A 29 -6.03 -13.39 21.76
C SER A 29 -4.76 -14.21 21.59
N ILE A 30 -3.63 -13.71 22.06
CA ILE A 30 -2.54 -14.59 22.46
C ILE A 30 -1.92 -14.05 23.73
N THR A 31 -2.38 -14.64 24.83
CA THR A 31 -1.64 -14.67 26.09
C THR A 31 -0.33 -15.41 25.85
N MET A 32 0.75 -14.72 25.53
CA MET A 32 2.06 -15.33 25.45
C MET A 32 2.94 -14.92 26.59
N LYS A 33 3.12 -15.94 27.40
CA LYS A 33 4.05 -16.19 28.46
C LYS A 33 5.36 -15.41 28.42
N LYS A 34 5.57 -14.65 29.49
CA LYS A 34 6.86 -14.11 29.95
C LYS A 34 7.95 -15.17 29.91
N LYS A 35 8.82 -15.10 28.91
CA LYS A 35 10.23 -15.63 28.94
C LYS A 35 10.83 -15.38 27.56
N LEU A 36 11.50 -14.25 27.37
CA LEU A 36 12.68 -14.04 26.52
C LEU A 36 13.11 -12.55 26.52
N ILE A 37 13.31 -12.04 27.74
CA ILE A 37 14.08 -10.80 27.90
C ILE A 37 15.37 -11.23 28.60
N ALA A 38 16.36 -11.58 27.84
CA ALA A 38 17.77 -11.59 28.18
C ALA A 38 18.57 -12.29 27.07
N LEU A 39 18.87 -11.60 25.99
CA LEU A 39 20.06 -11.82 25.14
C LEU A 39 20.05 -10.94 23.89
N LEU A 40 20.22 -9.66 24.05
CA LEU A 40 20.60 -8.78 22.91
C LEU A 40 21.24 -7.48 23.42
N ALA A 41 22.06 -7.61 24.43
CA ALA A 41 23.02 -6.56 24.76
C ALA A 41 24.42 -7.17 24.56
N ALA A 42 24.92 -7.07 23.36
CA ALA A 42 26.35 -7.10 23.01
C ALA A 42 26.55 -7.60 21.57
N VAL A 43 26.43 -6.76 20.58
CA VAL A 43 27.34 -6.71 19.42
C VAL A 43 27.25 -5.30 18.83
N ALA A 44 27.74 -4.32 19.54
CA ALA A 44 28.28 -3.13 18.93
C ALA A 44 29.71 -3.46 18.55
N MET A 45 29.94 -3.93 17.36
CA MET A 45 31.28 -3.99 16.79
C MET A 45 31.30 -3.31 15.42
N VAL A 46 31.78 -2.10 15.50
CA VAL A 46 32.68 -1.42 14.61
C VAL A 46 33.21 -2.31 13.48
N PHE A 47 32.71 -2.07 12.26
CA PHE A 47 33.49 -2.28 11.06
C PHE A 47 33.63 -0.94 10.35
N SER A 48 34.61 -0.15 10.83
CA SER A 48 35.23 0.90 10.06
C SER A 48 36.06 0.22 8.95
N LEU A 49 35.57 0.20 7.75
CA LEU A 49 36.37 -0.08 6.58
C LEU A 49 36.62 1.25 5.86
N ALA A 50 37.88 1.64 5.92
CA ALA A 50 38.45 2.78 5.28
C ALA A 50 38.25 2.73 3.76
N ALA A 51 37.32 3.55 3.26
CA ALA A 51 37.39 4.09 1.94
C ALA A 51 37.57 5.59 2.06
N CYS A 52 38.56 6.16 1.43
CA CYS A 52 38.96 7.56 1.49
C CYS A 52 37.79 8.53 1.31
N GLY A 53 37.39 9.18 2.41
CA GLY A 53 36.25 10.08 2.50
C GLY A 53 35.17 9.48 3.37
N SER A 54 35.28 9.58 4.71
CA SER A 54 34.21 9.10 5.61
C SER A 54 32.88 9.72 5.24
N THR A 55 31.86 8.87 5.05
CA THR A 55 30.46 9.33 4.94
C THR A 55 30.17 10.14 6.20
N PRO A 56 29.67 11.37 6.11
CA PRO A 56 29.33 12.13 7.31
C PRO A 56 28.17 11.46 8.04
N ASP A 57 28.05 11.67 9.33
CA ASP A 57 26.95 11.10 10.12
C ASP A 57 25.59 11.77 9.77
N SER A 58 25.64 13.06 9.43
CA SER A 58 24.48 13.88 9.08
C SER A 58 24.80 14.76 7.86
N VAL A 59 23.74 15.10 7.11
CA VAL A 59 23.80 16.10 6.02
C VAL A 59 23.28 17.48 6.47
N GLY A 60 22.84 17.62 7.71
CA GLY A 60 22.30 18.86 8.27
C GLY A 60 20.88 18.71 8.77
N THR A 61 20.11 19.79 8.81
CA THR A 61 18.74 19.79 9.34
C THR A 61 17.74 20.38 8.36
N ILE A 62 16.48 19.93 8.47
CA ILE A 62 15.30 20.58 7.91
C ILE A 62 14.39 20.91 9.10
N GLY A 63 14.10 22.20 9.31
CA GLY A 63 13.57 22.68 10.58
C GLY A 63 14.48 22.26 11.74
N THR A 64 13.92 21.61 12.73
CA THR A 64 14.65 21.03 13.88
C THR A 64 15.10 19.60 13.70
N VAL A 65 14.68 18.95 12.60
CA VAL A 65 14.90 17.52 12.35
C VAL A 65 16.27 17.28 11.75
N ASP A 66 17.11 16.47 12.42
CA ASP A 66 18.41 16.05 11.88
C ASP A 66 18.23 15.05 10.74
N ILE A 67 18.83 15.37 9.59
CA ILE A 67 18.84 14.51 8.41
C ILE A 67 20.14 13.72 8.42
N THR A 68 20.07 12.50 8.95
CA THR A 68 21.22 11.60 8.92
C THR A 68 21.58 11.21 7.49
N SER A 69 22.85 10.85 7.26
CA SER A 69 23.27 10.37 5.94
C SER A 69 22.53 9.12 5.48
N GLY A 70 22.17 8.25 6.43
CA GLY A 70 21.34 7.08 6.13
C GLY A 70 19.96 7.47 5.60
N LEU A 71 19.29 8.45 6.25
CA LEU A 71 17.97 8.92 5.80
C LEU A 71 18.04 9.62 4.44
N TYR A 72 19.09 10.41 4.19
CA TYR A 72 19.36 11.00 2.88
C TYR A 72 19.54 9.93 1.80
N LEU A 73 20.34 8.89 2.06
CA LEU A 73 20.58 7.81 1.13
C LEU A 73 19.32 6.97 0.86
N LEU A 74 18.48 6.75 1.88
CA LEU A 74 17.20 6.07 1.73
C LEU A 74 16.25 6.89 0.84
N ALA A 75 16.11 8.19 1.11
CA ALA A 75 15.29 9.09 0.30
C ALA A 75 15.77 9.17 -1.16
N GLN A 76 17.10 9.17 -1.36
CA GLN A 76 17.70 9.16 -2.70
C GLN A 76 17.49 7.83 -3.44
N TYR A 77 17.59 6.71 -2.72
CA TYR A 77 17.33 5.38 -3.29
C TYR A 77 15.86 5.23 -3.68
N ASP A 78 14.92 5.65 -2.82
CA ASP A 78 13.49 5.66 -3.14
C ASP A 78 13.17 6.54 -4.36
N ALA A 79 13.74 7.74 -4.42
CA ALA A 79 13.60 8.62 -5.57
C ALA A 79 14.12 7.99 -6.86
N TYR A 80 15.22 7.23 -6.77
CA TYR A 80 15.75 6.50 -7.93
C TYR A 80 14.83 5.34 -8.36
N GLN A 81 14.27 4.59 -7.43
CA GLN A 81 13.31 3.51 -7.75
C GLN A 81 12.06 4.09 -8.42
N LYS A 82 11.53 5.21 -7.94
CA LYS A 82 10.41 5.91 -8.60
C LYS A 82 10.75 6.36 -10.01
N ALA A 83 11.99 6.84 -10.25
CA ALA A 83 12.43 7.15 -11.61
C ALA A 83 12.53 5.89 -12.50
N ALA A 84 12.95 4.75 -11.93
CA ALA A 84 13.01 3.47 -12.63
C ALA A 84 11.61 2.94 -13.00
N ASP A 85 10.62 3.17 -12.16
CA ASP A 85 9.22 2.80 -12.45
C ASP A 85 8.60 3.63 -13.60
N LEU A 86 9.13 4.83 -13.84
CA LEU A 86 8.75 5.69 -14.97
C LEU A 86 9.54 5.38 -16.26
N ALA A 87 10.51 4.45 -16.20
CA ALA A 87 11.34 4.10 -17.35
C ALA A 87 10.53 3.32 -18.41
N THR A 88 10.80 3.61 -19.67
CA THR A 88 10.27 2.82 -20.79
C THR A 88 11.03 1.50 -20.92
N SER A 89 10.48 0.55 -21.69
CA SER A 89 11.13 -0.75 -21.96
C SER A 89 12.50 -0.65 -22.67
N GLU A 90 12.82 0.52 -23.23
CA GLU A 90 14.11 0.79 -23.89
C GLU A 90 15.16 1.35 -22.93
N GLN A 91 14.78 1.68 -21.70
CA GLN A 91 15.64 2.31 -20.69
C GLN A 91 16.09 1.29 -19.66
N ASP A 92 17.40 1.13 -19.49
CA ASP A 92 17.99 0.21 -18.52
C ASP A 92 18.34 0.93 -17.22
N ALA A 93 17.45 0.80 -16.22
CA ALA A 93 17.67 1.35 -14.89
C ALA A 93 18.74 0.58 -14.07
N THR A 94 19.26 -0.55 -14.56
CA THR A 94 20.35 -1.28 -13.89
C THR A 94 21.72 -0.62 -14.15
N ASP A 95 21.90 0.04 -15.30
CA ASP A 95 23.05 0.93 -15.53
C ASP A 95 22.74 2.33 -14.97
N VAL A 96 22.92 2.48 -13.65
CA VAL A 96 22.62 3.71 -12.92
C VAL A 96 23.24 4.95 -13.55
N LYS A 97 24.50 4.87 -14.00
CA LYS A 97 25.21 6.05 -14.55
C LYS A 97 24.70 6.44 -15.94
N ALA A 98 24.29 5.48 -16.75
CA ALA A 98 23.68 5.74 -18.03
C ALA A 98 22.25 6.24 -17.85
N PHE A 99 21.47 5.60 -16.97
CA PHE A 99 20.09 5.94 -16.69
C PHE A 99 19.93 7.36 -16.13
N LEU A 100 20.79 7.79 -15.20
CA LEU A 100 20.75 9.16 -14.65
C LEU A 100 20.86 10.28 -15.71
N LYS A 101 21.37 9.98 -16.89
CA LYS A 101 21.51 10.94 -18.01
C LYS A 101 20.32 10.94 -18.96
N GLN A 102 19.43 9.97 -18.82
CA GLN A 102 18.26 9.82 -19.67
C GLN A 102 17.15 10.75 -19.25
N THR A 103 16.19 10.96 -20.15
CA THR A 103 14.98 11.73 -19.88
C THR A 103 13.81 10.77 -19.69
N ILE A 104 13.02 10.98 -18.66
CA ILE A 104 11.80 10.25 -18.36
C ILE A 104 10.59 11.20 -18.44
N THR A 105 9.41 10.66 -18.71
CA THR A 105 8.16 11.38 -18.61
C THR A 105 7.70 11.30 -17.15
N VAL A 106 7.65 12.45 -16.49
CA VAL A 106 7.30 12.53 -15.05
C VAL A 106 5.81 12.68 -14.80
N ASP A 107 5.08 13.16 -15.81
CA ASP A 107 3.63 13.24 -15.85
C ASP A 107 3.14 12.87 -17.25
N ALA A 108 2.39 11.78 -17.34
CA ALA A 108 1.88 11.27 -18.61
C ALA A 108 0.76 12.15 -19.20
N ASP A 109 -0.01 12.84 -18.37
CA ASP A 109 -1.16 13.64 -18.79
C ASP A 109 -0.70 14.98 -19.37
N SER A 110 0.25 15.64 -18.72
CA SER A 110 0.84 16.90 -19.23
C SER A 110 1.96 16.68 -20.24
N GLY A 111 2.56 15.48 -20.26
CA GLY A 111 3.74 15.18 -21.04
C GLY A 111 5.03 15.82 -20.50
N GLU A 112 5.03 16.24 -19.23
CA GLU A 112 6.20 16.82 -18.58
C GLU A 112 7.34 15.81 -18.51
N THR A 113 8.56 16.27 -18.81
CA THR A 113 9.76 15.44 -18.81
C THR A 113 10.88 16.05 -17.98
N ALA A 114 11.71 15.22 -17.38
CA ALA A 114 12.92 15.62 -16.66
C ALA A 114 14.07 14.66 -16.94
N THR A 115 15.31 15.09 -16.71
CA THR A 115 16.40 14.12 -16.62
C THR A 115 16.21 13.28 -15.36
N VAL A 116 16.57 11.99 -15.41
CA VAL A 116 16.52 11.14 -14.21
C VAL A 116 17.33 11.74 -13.07
N SER A 117 18.49 12.35 -13.36
CA SER A 117 19.32 13.02 -12.33
C SER A 117 18.58 14.16 -11.64
N ASP A 118 17.89 15.01 -12.40
CA ASP A 118 17.15 16.15 -11.83
C ASP A 118 15.93 15.66 -11.05
N TYR A 119 15.17 14.67 -11.60
CA TYR A 119 14.06 14.05 -10.91
C TYR A 119 14.49 13.42 -9.57
N VAL A 120 15.56 12.60 -9.57
CA VAL A 120 16.08 11.98 -8.35
C VAL A 120 16.50 13.06 -7.32
N SER A 121 17.18 14.12 -7.77
CA SER A 121 17.59 15.21 -6.87
C SER A 121 16.40 15.92 -6.24
N GLN A 122 15.42 16.30 -7.06
CA GLN A 122 14.21 16.97 -6.61
C GLN A 122 13.40 16.06 -5.67
N LYS A 123 13.16 14.82 -6.08
CA LYS A 123 12.34 13.87 -5.31
C LYS A 123 13.00 13.47 -3.99
N THR A 124 14.34 13.41 -3.95
CA THR A 124 15.08 13.22 -2.70
C THR A 124 14.79 14.35 -1.72
N MET A 125 14.80 15.61 -2.16
CA MET A 125 14.51 16.74 -1.29
C MET A 125 13.06 16.75 -0.83
N GLU A 126 12.10 16.52 -1.71
CA GLU A 126 10.68 16.41 -1.37
C GLU A 126 10.42 15.32 -0.33
N ASN A 127 11.06 14.15 -0.47
CA ASN A 127 10.95 13.07 0.50
C ASN A 127 11.49 13.50 1.88
N LEU A 128 12.66 14.13 1.92
CA LEU A 128 13.27 14.61 3.19
C LEU A 128 12.44 15.71 3.86
N GLU A 129 11.90 16.64 3.08
CA GLU A 129 10.98 17.68 3.54
C GLU A 129 9.73 17.08 4.16
N THR A 130 9.15 16.07 3.49
CA THR A 130 7.97 15.35 4.00
C THR A 130 8.30 14.60 5.29
N TYR A 131 9.45 13.92 5.37
CA TYR A 131 9.85 13.21 6.59
C TYR A 131 10.03 14.19 7.77
N ALA A 132 10.67 15.35 7.52
CA ALA A 132 10.83 16.37 8.53
C ALA A 132 9.49 16.99 8.94
N ALA A 133 8.58 17.21 7.98
CA ALA A 133 7.23 17.69 8.26
C ALA A 133 6.45 16.73 9.17
N ILE A 134 6.48 15.43 8.86
CA ILE A 134 5.80 14.40 9.66
C ILE A 134 6.34 14.40 11.10
N GLU A 135 7.68 14.35 11.28
CA GLU A 135 8.27 14.33 12.61
C GLU A 135 7.93 15.60 13.39
N THR A 136 8.01 16.77 12.73
CA THR A 136 7.72 18.07 13.38
C THR A 136 6.25 18.20 13.76
N ARG A 137 5.33 17.91 12.82
CA ARG A 137 3.88 18.02 13.10
C ARG A 137 3.42 17.02 14.15
N PHE A 138 3.94 15.80 14.12
CA PHE A 138 3.64 14.78 15.13
C PHE A 138 4.03 15.27 16.54
N GLU A 139 5.22 15.86 16.67
CA GLU A 139 5.69 16.41 17.94
C GLU A 139 4.87 17.65 18.38
N GLU A 140 4.57 18.58 17.45
CA GLU A 140 3.76 19.78 17.73
C GLU A 140 2.35 19.44 18.23
N LEU A 141 1.75 18.36 17.71
CA LEU A 141 0.43 17.88 18.14
C LEU A 141 0.50 16.99 19.39
N GLY A 142 1.68 16.84 19.99
CA GLY A 142 1.88 16.05 21.21
C GLY A 142 1.82 14.53 20.97
N GLY A 143 1.98 14.09 19.72
CA GLY A 143 1.99 12.68 19.37
C GLY A 143 3.14 11.91 20.04
N GLN A 144 2.88 10.68 20.43
CA GLN A 144 3.86 9.78 21.03
C GLN A 144 3.56 8.36 20.54
N LEU A 145 4.56 7.73 19.93
CA LEU A 145 4.44 6.32 19.58
C LEU A 145 4.31 5.46 20.84
N THR A 146 3.39 4.52 20.81
CA THR A 146 3.25 3.52 21.85
C THR A 146 4.39 2.50 21.80
N ALA A 147 4.60 1.73 22.88
CA ALA A 147 5.59 0.65 22.90
C ALA A 147 5.26 -0.45 21.86
N GLU A 148 4.00 -0.63 21.51
CA GLU A 148 3.55 -1.59 20.49
C GLU A 148 3.93 -1.09 19.08
N GLU A 149 3.69 0.16 18.77
CA GLU A 149 4.06 0.80 17.50
C GLU A 149 5.59 0.86 17.30
N GLU A 150 6.34 1.16 18.36
CA GLU A 150 7.80 1.07 18.33
C GLU A 150 8.28 -0.35 18.00
N ALA A 151 7.69 -1.37 18.63
CA ALA A 151 8.02 -2.77 18.37
C ALA A 151 7.58 -3.20 16.96
N GLN A 152 6.48 -2.68 16.46
CA GLN A 152 5.99 -2.92 15.10
C GLN A 152 6.95 -2.32 14.07
N ALA A 153 7.39 -1.07 14.24
CA ALA A 153 8.41 -0.44 13.40
C ALA A 153 9.69 -1.25 13.35
N ASP A 154 10.18 -1.73 14.50
CA ASP A 154 11.38 -2.54 14.59
C ASP A 154 11.22 -3.91 13.89
N SER A 155 10.04 -4.51 14.00
CA SER A 155 9.71 -5.76 13.31
C SER A 155 9.68 -5.60 11.78
N TYR A 156 9.02 -4.56 11.28
CA TYR A 156 8.98 -4.27 9.84
C TYR A 156 10.36 -3.94 9.28
N ALA A 157 11.12 -3.10 9.97
CA ALA A 157 12.49 -2.80 9.59
C ALA A 157 13.36 -4.07 9.51
N SER A 158 13.19 -4.99 10.46
CA SER A 158 13.93 -6.27 10.46
C SER A 158 13.54 -7.14 9.27
N GLN A 159 12.25 -7.24 8.93
CA GLN A 159 11.76 -7.99 7.77
C GLN A 159 12.28 -7.37 6.45
N LEU A 160 12.27 -6.04 6.31
CA LEU A 160 12.84 -5.36 5.15
C LEU A 160 14.35 -5.60 5.02
N MET A 161 15.07 -5.58 6.15
CA MET A 161 16.51 -5.87 6.16
C MET A 161 16.82 -7.35 5.90
N GLU A 162 15.93 -8.27 6.22
CA GLU A 162 16.03 -9.68 5.84
C GLU A 162 15.83 -9.87 4.33
N GLN A 163 14.87 -9.18 3.76
CA GLN A 163 14.51 -9.29 2.34
C GLN A 163 15.44 -8.50 1.41
N TYR A 164 15.78 -7.26 1.78
CA TYR A 164 16.50 -6.30 0.92
C TYR A 164 17.82 -5.82 1.52
N GLY A 165 18.25 -6.39 2.64
CA GLY A 165 19.35 -5.86 3.42
C GLY A 165 20.69 -5.78 2.72
N ASP A 166 20.96 -6.65 1.76
CA ASP A 166 22.20 -6.60 0.96
C ASP A 166 22.21 -5.36 0.04
N THR A 167 21.07 -5.08 -0.61
CA THR A 167 20.90 -3.88 -1.46
C THR A 167 20.93 -2.61 -0.60
N TYR A 168 20.25 -2.60 0.53
CA TYR A 168 20.27 -1.45 1.44
C TYR A 168 21.67 -1.16 1.97
N LYS A 169 22.40 -2.15 2.44
CA LYS A 169 23.77 -2.00 2.94
C LYS A 169 24.72 -1.54 1.83
N ALA A 170 24.58 -2.05 0.59
CA ALA A 170 25.36 -1.62 -0.55
C ALA A 170 25.15 -0.12 -0.86
N ASN A 171 23.96 0.41 -0.52
CA ASN A 171 23.60 1.83 -0.65
C ASN A 171 23.91 2.64 0.62
N GLY A 172 24.53 2.07 1.65
CA GLY A 172 24.83 2.77 2.90
C GLY A 172 23.62 2.95 3.84
N ILE A 173 22.54 2.22 3.59
CA ILE A 173 21.30 2.25 4.38
C ILE A 173 21.35 1.14 5.43
N GLY A 174 21.48 1.52 6.69
CA GLY A 174 21.55 0.58 7.82
C GLY A 174 20.19 0.35 8.49
N LEU A 175 20.12 -0.69 9.37
CA LEU A 175 18.91 -1.03 10.10
C LEU A 175 18.31 0.17 10.87
N ASN A 176 19.14 0.97 11.55
CA ASN A 176 18.66 2.12 12.32
C ASN A 176 17.95 3.15 11.42
N THR A 177 18.40 3.30 10.17
CA THR A 177 17.73 4.19 9.19
C THR A 177 16.36 3.64 8.82
N VAL A 178 16.28 2.34 8.54
CA VAL A 178 15.02 1.70 8.18
C VAL A 178 14.04 1.72 9.37
N GLN A 179 14.53 1.48 10.60
CA GLN A 179 13.71 1.62 11.81
C GLN A 179 13.16 3.04 11.99
N ARG A 180 14.00 4.08 11.78
CA ARG A 180 13.55 5.46 11.85
C ARG A 180 12.49 5.74 10.77
N PHE A 181 12.70 5.27 9.56
CA PHE A 181 11.75 5.42 8.47
C PHE A 181 10.41 4.74 8.77
N GLU A 182 10.42 3.52 9.30
CA GLU A 182 9.19 2.83 9.70
C GLU A 182 8.43 3.61 10.80
N ARG A 183 9.15 4.22 11.75
CA ARG A 183 8.52 5.13 12.73
C ARG A 183 7.91 6.36 12.09
N ILE A 184 8.55 6.95 11.07
CA ILE A 184 8.00 8.08 10.32
C ILE A 184 6.69 7.66 9.63
N LEU A 185 6.62 6.45 9.06
CA LEU A 185 5.39 5.95 8.44
C LEU A 185 4.26 5.78 9.46
N ILE A 186 4.53 5.24 10.64
CA ILE A 186 3.54 5.14 11.71
C ILE A 186 3.08 6.51 12.17
N LYS A 187 4.01 7.45 12.43
CA LYS A 187 3.68 8.83 12.80
C LYS A 187 2.81 9.52 11.74
N SER A 188 3.04 9.26 10.46
CA SER A 188 2.22 9.80 9.38
C SER A 188 0.80 9.24 9.41
N SER A 189 0.64 7.96 9.76
CA SER A 189 -0.69 7.36 9.96
C SER A 189 -1.41 7.98 11.16
N ASP A 190 -0.70 8.13 12.28
CA ASP A 190 -1.25 8.70 13.50
C ASP A 190 -1.61 10.19 13.35
N LEU A 191 -0.89 10.93 12.49
CA LEU A 191 -1.22 12.31 12.18
C LEU A 191 -2.63 12.45 11.61
N LEU A 192 -3.13 11.46 10.89
CA LEU A 192 -4.50 11.47 10.40
C LEU A 192 -5.51 11.58 11.57
N GLU A 193 -5.29 10.79 12.62
CA GLU A 193 -6.13 10.82 13.83
C GLU A 193 -5.87 12.09 14.68
N LEU A 194 -4.61 12.52 14.80
CA LEU A 194 -4.27 13.74 15.55
C LEU A 194 -4.83 15.02 14.90
N VAL A 195 -5.03 15.02 13.59
CA VAL A 195 -5.58 16.16 12.87
C VAL A 195 -7.08 16.04 12.72
N TYR A 196 -7.60 14.90 12.27
CA TYR A 196 -9.00 14.74 11.85
C TYR A 196 -9.83 13.80 12.73
N GLY A 197 -9.22 13.13 13.70
CA GLY A 197 -9.92 12.26 14.66
C GLY A 197 -10.85 13.01 15.59
N VAL A 198 -11.53 12.28 16.46
CA VAL A 198 -12.58 12.83 17.37
C VAL A 198 -12.05 13.99 18.23
N ASP A 199 -10.84 13.84 18.76
CA ASP A 199 -10.16 14.83 19.59
C ASP A 199 -9.07 15.58 18.80
N GLY A 200 -9.08 15.50 17.48
CA GLY A 200 -8.08 16.08 16.60
C GLY A 200 -8.18 17.62 16.48
N GLU A 201 -7.19 18.21 15.80
CA GLU A 201 -7.11 19.67 15.59
C GLU A 201 -8.30 20.20 14.76
N THR A 202 -8.75 19.42 13.77
CA THR A 202 -9.89 19.73 12.88
C THR A 202 -10.77 18.50 12.68
N PRO A 203 -11.54 18.11 13.73
CA PRO A 203 -12.20 16.80 13.73
C PRO A 203 -13.27 16.67 12.65
N VAL A 204 -13.31 15.50 12.02
CA VAL A 204 -14.39 15.10 11.11
C VAL A 204 -15.52 14.47 11.89
N SER A 205 -16.76 14.91 11.66
CA SER A 205 -17.91 14.38 12.38
C SER A 205 -18.28 12.96 11.95
N ASP A 206 -18.89 12.18 12.86
CA ASP A 206 -19.42 10.84 12.54
C ASP A 206 -20.42 10.86 11.39
N ALA A 207 -21.20 11.94 11.27
CA ALA A 207 -22.15 12.11 10.18
C ALA A 207 -21.45 12.27 8.83
N ASP A 208 -20.34 13.02 8.78
CA ASP A 208 -19.56 13.20 7.56
C ASP A 208 -18.81 11.90 7.18
N LEU A 209 -18.26 11.20 8.17
CA LEU A 209 -17.64 9.88 7.96
C LEU A 209 -18.64 8.85 7.42
N THR A 210 -19.82 8.76 8.05
CA THR A 210 -20.88 7.86 7.57
C THR A 210 -21.32 8.22 6.16
N SER A 211 -21.52 9.51 5.88
CA SER A 211 -21.90 9.97 4.55
C SER A 211 -20.82 9.65 3.50
N HIS A 212 -19.53 9.81 3.84
CA HIS A 212 -18.44 9.46 2.95
C HIS A 212 -18.38 7.95 2.70
N LEU A 213 -18.48 7.14 3.77
CA LEU A 213 -18.50 5.68 3.70
C LEU A 213 -19.62 5.15 2.80
N GLU A 214 -20.82 5.70 2.92
CA GLU A 214 -22.00 5.27 2.15
C GLU A 214 -21.92 5.65 0.67
N ASN A 215 -21.35 6.82 0.35
CA ASN A 215 -21.39 7.40 -0.99
C ASN A 215 -20.10 7.20 -1.81
N ASN A 216 -18.96 7.01 -1.16
CA ASN A 216 -17.65 7.00 -1.83
C ASN A 216 -16.84 5.72 -1.61
N MET A 217 -17.31 4.82 -0.72
CA MET A 217 -16.59 3.58 -0.42
C MET A 217 -17.45 2.35 -0.70
N TYR A 218 -16.78 1.23 -0.91
CA TYR A 218 -17.40 -0.03 -1.33
C TYR A 218 -16.82 -1.17 -0.48
N GLU A 219 -17.63 -1.78 0.40
CA GLU A 219 -17.25 -3.04 1.06
C GLU A 219 -17.54 -4.18 0.08
N LEU A 220 -16.48 -4.78 -0.45
CA LEU A 220 -16.56 -5.87 -1.42
C LEU A 220 -16.12 -7.19 -0.80
N ALA A 221 -16.97 -8.21 -0.93
CA ALA A 221 -16.56 -9.60 -0.81
C ALA A 221 -16.26 -10.12 -2.21
N TYR A 222 -15.09 -10.70 -2.47
CA TYR A 222 -14.73 -11.06 -3.83
C TYR A 222 -13.81 -12.27 -3.96
N TYR A 223 -13.86 -12.88 -5.14
CA TYR A 223 -12.92 -13.89 -5.62
C TYR A 223 -12.21 -13.38 -6.86
N THR A 224 -10.89 -13.42 -6.87
CA THR A 224 -10.08 -13.13 -8.06
C THR A 224 -9.79 -14.43 -8.79
N ILE A 225 -10.05 -14.46 -10.10
CA ILE A 225 -9.94 -15.63 -10.96
C ILE A 225 -8.94 -15.29 -12.07
N PRO A 226 -7.76 -15.93 -12.13
CA PRO A 226 -6.75 -15.61 -13.13
C PRO A 226 -7.20 -15.98 -14.55
N LEU A 227 -6.94 -15.09 -15.52
CA LEU A 227 -7.13 -15.31 -16.95
C LEU A 227 -5.89 -15.92 -17.60
N TYR A 228 -5.27 -16.85 -16.90
CA TYR A 228 -4.14 -17.64 -17.40
C TYR A 228 -4.11 -19.01 -16.72
N ASN A 229 -3.60 -20.01 -17.43
CA ASN A 229 -3.36 -21.33 -16.86
C ASN A 229 -2.28 -21.24 -15.78
N THR A 230 -2.61 -21.66 -14.55
CA THR A 230 -1.75 -21.50 -13.37
C THR A 230 -0.47 -22.36 -13.39
N SER A 231 -0.41 -23.35 -14.28
CA SER A 231 0.76 -24.24 -14.44
C SER A 231 1.66 -23.85 -15.61
N THR A 232 1.06 -23.43 -16.73
CA THR A 232 1.80 -23.10 -17.97
C THR A 232 1.95 -21.62 -18.20
N TYR A 233 1.23 -20.77 -17.45
CA TYR A 233 1.14 -19.31 -17.61
C TYR A 233 0.62 -18.87 -19.00
N ALA A 234 0.00 -19.77 -19.75
CA ALA A 234 -0.66 -19.43 -21.01
C ALA A 234 -1.90 -18.58 -20.72
N SER A 235 -1.99 -17.42 -21.33
CA SER A 235 -3.14 -16.51 -21.17
C SER A 235 -4.39 -17.10 -21.81
N ALA A 236 -5.56 -16.79 -21.24
CA ALA A 236 -6.86 -17.07 -21.84
C ALA A 236 -7.01 -16.27 -23.14
N ASP A 237 -7.63 -16.90 -24.14
CA ASP A 237 -8.13 -16.17 -25.32
C ASP A 237 -9.51 -15.54 -25.04
N GLU A 238 -10.10 -14.87 -26.05
CA GLU A 238 -11.37 -14.17 -25.90
C GLU A 238 -12.53 -15.16 -25.65
N ASP A 239 -12.55 -16.31 -26.34
CA ASP A 239 -13.60 -17.32 -26.21
C ASP A 239 -13.53 -17.94 -24.80
N GLN A 240 -12.35 -18.31 -24.33
CA GLN A 240 -12.12 -18.82 -22.99
C GLN A 240 -12.49 -17.79 -21.90
N THR A 241 -12.12 -16.54 -22.12
CA THR A 241 -12.47 -15.44 -21.20
C THR A 241 -13.98 -15.27 -21.09
N SER A 242 -14.70 -15.35 -22.22
CA SER A 242 -16.16 -15.26 -22.26
C SER A 242 -16.80 -16.44 -21.55
N GLU A 243 -16.34 -17.66 -21.83
CA GLU A 243 -16.85 -18.88 -21.18
C GLU A 243 -16.65 -18.85 -19.65
N MET A 244 -15.45 -18.44 -19.20
CA MET A 244 -15.18 -18.28 -17.78
C MET A 244 -16.08 -17.21 -17.13
N LEU A 245 -16.30 -16.09 -17.83
CA LEU A 245 -17.16 -15.02 -17.35
C LEU A 245 -18.61 -15.48 -17.23
N ASP A 246 -19.14 -16.24 -18.19
CA ASP A 246 -20.49 -16.78 -18.17
C ASP A 246 -20.70 -17.74 -16.98
N LEU A 247 -19.73 -18.63 -16.71
CA LEU A 247 -19.76 -19.52 -15.56
C LEU A 247 -19.76 -18.78 -14.21
N VAL A 248 -18.99 -17.70 -14.11
CA VAL A 248 -18.97 -16.83 -12.91
C VAL A 248 -20.26 -16.06 -12.80
N GLN A 249 -20.83 -15.59 -13.94
CA GLN A 249 -22.09 -14.86 -13.97
C GLN A 249 -23.26 -15.74 -13.47
N ASP A 250 -23.29 -17.03 -13.80
CA ASP A 250 -24.32 -17.96 -13.29
C ASP A 250 -24.29 -18.04 -11.74
N ALA A 251 -23.11 -18.04 -11.12
CA ALA A 251 -22.98 -18.03 -9.66
C ALA A 251 -23.42 -16.67 -9.05
N VAL A 252 -23.11 -15.59 -9.73
CA VAL A 252 -23.53 -14.22 -9.36
C VAL A 252 -25.05 -14.08 -9.45
N ASP A 253 -25.67 -14.58 -10.51
CA ASP A 253 -27.12 -14.54 -10.70
C ASP A 253 -27.87 -15.33 -9.61
N GLN A 254 -27.33 -16.48 -9.20
CA GLN A 254 -27.86 -17.24 -8.07
C GLN A 254 -27.75 -16.42 -6.76
N THR A 255 -26.63 -15.73 -6.56
CA THR A 255 -26.44 -14.84 -5.39
C THR A 255 -27.47 -13.73 -5.36
N ASN A 256 -27.68 -13.04 -6.49
CA ASN A 256 -28.66 -11.97 -6.62
C ASN A 256 -30.12 -12.48 -6.41
N ALA A 257 -30.44 -13.66 -6.92
CA ALA A 257 -31.74 -14.29 -6.68
C ALA A 257 -31.93 -14.66 -5.21
N TYR A 258 -30.88 -15.15 -4.55
CA TYR A 258 -30.94 -15.43 -3.11
C TYR A 258 -31.13 -14.14 -2.30
N ALA A 259 -30.37 -13.07 -2.59
CA ALA A 259 -30.51 -11.77 -1.96
C ALA A 259 -31.97 -11.26 -2.01
N ALA A 260 -32.61 -11.38 -3.19
CA ALA A 260 -33.99 -10.97 -3.40
C ALA A 260 -35.02 -11.83 -2.58
N SER A 261 -34.63 -13.03 -2.16
CA SER A 261 -35.46 -13.91 -1.34
C SER A 261 -35.36 -13.63 0.16
N LEU A 262 -34.29 -12.94 0.61
CA LEU A 262 -34.07 -12.62 2.00
C LEU A 262 -34.97 -11.45 2.43
N THR A 263 -35.85 -11.69 3.37
CA THR A 263 -36.78 -10.66 3.89
C THR A 263 -36.85 -10.70 5.42
N GLY A 264 -36.99 -9.54 6.04
CA GLY A 264 -37.22 -9.43 7.49
C GLY A 264 -36.00 -9.73 8.36
N LEU A 265 -34.81 -9.75 7.77
CA LEU A 265 -33.56 -9.88 8.51
C LEU A 265 -33.04 -8.50 8.96
N SER A 266 -32.21 -8.48 9.99
CA SER A 266 -31.37 -7.33 10.28
C SER A 266 -30.28 -7.18 9.19
N ASP A 267 -29.70 -5.98 9.05
CA ASP A 267 -28.65 -5.73 8.06
C ASP A 267 -27.43 -6.67 8.26
N SER A 268 -27.06 -6.96 9.50
CA SER A 268 -25.98 -7.89 9.83
C SER A 268 -26.33 -9.34 9.48
N ASP A 269 -27.56 -9.79 9.78
CA ASP A 269 -28.00 -11.14 9.43
C ASP A 269 -28.12 -11.29 7.90
N PHE A 270 -28.62 -10.27 7.22
CA PHE A 270 -28.69 -10.21 5.76
C PHE A 270 -27.30 -10.36 5.13
N SER A 271 -26.35 -9.50 5.54
CA SER A 271 -24.97 -9.51 5.03
C SER A 271 -24.28 -10.85 5.30
N SER A 272 -24.45 -11.41 6.50
CA SER A 272 -23.85 -12.69 6.87
C SER A 272 -24.44 -13.87 6.07
N ALA A 273 -25.74 -13.91 5.91
CA ALA A 273 -26.41 -14.96 5.10
C ALA A 273 -26.01 -14.88 3.63
N LEU A 274 -25.99 -13.67 3.10
CA LEU A 274 -25.63 -13.43 1.69
C LEU A 274 -24.16 -13.74 1.40
N LEU A 275 -23.25 -13.33 2.28
CA LEU A 275 -21.82 -13.65 2.18
C LEU A 275 -21.58 -15.17 2.19
N GLY A 276 -22.24 -15.90 3.09
CA GLY A 276 -22.14 -17.35 3.15
C GLY A 276 -22.67 -18.03 1.88
N TYR A 277 -23.79 -17.57 1.33
CA TYR A 277 -24.34 -18.10 0.09
C TYR A 277 -23.46 -17.77 -1.12
N PHE A 278 -23.02 -16.51 -1.27
CA PHE A 278 -22.07 -16.09 -2.30
C PHE A 278 -20.81 -16.96 -2.31
N SER A 279 -20.20 -17.14 -1.12
CA SER A 279 -19.04 -18.01 -0.97
C SER A 279 -19.32 -19.43 -1.47
N SER A 280 -20.46 -20.02 -1.09
CA SER A 280 -20.82 -21.37 -1.48
C SER A 280 -21.00 -21.55 -2.98
N VAL A 281 -21.73 -20.64 -3.64
CA VAL A 281 -22.03 -20.79 -5.08
C VAL A 281 -20.82 -20.49 -5.94
N VAL A 282 -20.03 -19.46 -5.60
CA VAL A 282 -18.81 -19.13 -6.34
C VAL A 282 -17.78 -20.26 -6.22
N THR A 283 -17.49 -20.75 -5.00
CA THR A 283 -16.53 -21.84 -4.83
C THR A 283 -16.96 -23.13 -5.50
N SER A 284 -18.28 -23.37 -5.62
CA SER A 284 -18.80 -24.51 -6.38
C SER A 284 -18.59 -24.39 -7.89
N ALA A 285 -18.56 -23.18 -8.44
CA ALA A 285 -18.32 -22.90 -9.85
C ALA A 285 -16.81 -22.91 -10.22
N LEU A 286 -15.92 -22.50 -9.29
CA LEU A 286 -14.49 -22.34 -9.57
C LEU A 286 -13.81 -23.56 -10.21
N PRO A 287 -14.07 -24.82 -9.82
CA PRO A 287 -13.46 -25.97 -10.50
C PRO A 287 -13.75 -26.00 -12.02
N GLU A 288 -14.97 -25.68 -12.44
CA GLU A 288 -15.38 -25.64 -13.84
C GLU A 288 -14.74 -24.42 -14.55
N VAL A 289 -14.75 -23.26 -13.91
CA VAL A 289 -14.10 -22.05 -14.42
C VAL A 289 -12.62 -22.27 -14.69
N TYR A 290 -11.89 -22.89 -13.76
CA TYR A 290 -10.46 -23.18 -13.94
C TYR A 290 -10.22 -24.27 -15.01
N ALA A 291 -11.14 -25.21 -15.18
CA ALA A 291 -11.05 -26.27 -16.19
C ALA A 291 -11.08 -25.71 -17.63
N VAL A 292 -11.71 -24.56 -17.89
CA VAL A 292 -11.69 -23.89 -19.21
C VAL A 292 -10.27 -23.65 -19.70
N LEU A 293 -9.35 -23.33 -18.79
CA LEU A 293 -7.92 -23.14 -19.09
C LEU A 293 -7.08 -24.40 -18.91
N GLY A 294 -7.70 -25.55 -18.63
CA GLY A 294 -6.97 -26.78 -18.28
C GLY A 294 -6.23 -26.69 -16.94
N SER A 295 -6.65 -25.78 -16.06
CA SER A 295 -6.12 -25.62 -14.70
C SER A 295 -6.96 -26.42 -13.71
N THR A 296 -6.35 -26.76 -12.56
CA THR A 296 -7.07 -27.35 -11.44
C THR A 296 -7.27 -26.28 -10.37
N TYR A 297 -8.50 -26.07 -9.95
CA TYR A 297 -8.79 -25.24 -8.79
C TYR A 297 -8.29 -25.95 -7.53
N SER A 298 -7.45 -25.28 -6.79
CA SER A 298 -7.01 -25.70 -5.45
C SER A 298 -7.01 -24.48 -4.56
N SER A 299 -7.81 -24.48 -3.51
CA SER A 299 -7.87 -23.40 -2.54
C SER A 299 -7.58 -23.94 -1.15
N ASP A 300 -6.61 -23.32 -0.48
CA ASP A 300 -6.35 -23.53 0.95
C ASP A 300 -7.40 -22.82 1.82
N SER A 301 -8.17 -21.89 1.22
CA SER A 301 -9.26 -21.16 1.86
C SER A 301 -10.39 -20.93 0.86
N ASN A 302 -11.59 -21.38 1.21
CA ASN A 302 -12.81 -21.17 0.43
C ASN A 302 -13.54 -19.86 0.81
N ALA A 303 -12.91 -19.00 1.61
CA ALA A 303 -13.49 -17.72 1.97
C ALA A 303 -13.16 -16.64 0.92
N PRO A 304 -14.11 -15.75 0.58
CA PRO A 304 -13.82 -14.59 -0.24
C PRO A 304 -12.89 -13.62 0.50
N SER A 305 -12.15 -12.83 -0.26
CA SER A 305 -11.53 -11.63 0.30
C SER A 305 -12.63 -10.64 0.65
N LEU A 306 -12.44 -9.92 1.76
CA LEU A 306 -13.36 -8.87 2.21
C LEU A 306 -12.56 -7.59 2.37
N GLU A 307 -12.93 -6.55 1.64
CA GLU A 307 -12.14 -5.31 1.56
C GLU A 307 -13.04 -4.08 1.37
N LEU A 308 -12.81 -3.08 2.20
CA LEU A 308 -13.40 -1.76 2.03
C LEU A 308 -12.47 -0.91 1.17
N ILE A 309 -12.94 -0.43 0.02
CA ILE A 309 -12.15 0.35 -0.93
C ILE A 309 -12.83 1.68 -1.26
N GLY A 310 -12.04 2.72 -1.49
CA GLY A 310 -12.52 4.02 -1.96
C GLY A 310 -12.65 4.09 -3.48
N ASP A 311 -13.28 5.15 -3.98
CA ASP A 311 -13.50 5.37 -5.42
C ASP A 311 -12.20 5.50 -6.22
N SER A 312 -11.15 6.05 -5.63
CA SER A 312 -9.81 6.11 -6.23
C SER A 312 -9.23 4.71 -6.50
N THR A 313 -9.41 3.79 -5.55
CA THR A 313 -9.01 2.38 -5.71
C THR A 313 -9.85 1.68 -6.79
N VAL A 314 -11.17 1.96 -6.85
CA VAL A 314 -12.01 1.45 -7.94
C VAL A 314 -11.47 1.90 -9.30
N THR A 315 -11.14 3.19 -9.43
CA THR A 315 -10.58 3.73 -10.68
C THR A 315 -9.26 3.07 -11.08
N SER A 316 -8.34 2.89 -10.14
CA SER A 316 -6.99 2.39 -10.41
C SER A 316 -6.91 0.86 -10.58
N ALA A 317 -7.75 0.10 -9.89
CA ALA A 317 -7.70 -1.36 -9.92
C ALA A 317 -8.57 -1.96 -11.04
N PHE A 318 -9.74 -1.36 -11.31
CA PHE A 318 -10.70 -1.88 -12.30
C PHE A 318 -10.46 -1.25 -13.66
N THR A 319 -9.36 -1.62 -14.31
CA THR A 319 -8.85 -0.99 -15.54
C THR A 319 -9.45 -1.54 -16.83
N ALA A 320 -10.17 -2.66 -16.79
CA ALA A 320 -10.88 -3.16 -17.96
C ALA A 320 -12.09 -2.26 -18.29
N GLU A 321 -12.46 -2.17 -19.55
CA GLU A 321 -13.57 -1.33 -20.03
C GLU A 321 -14.87 -1.65 -19.28
N GLY A 322 -15.49 -0.63 -18.70
CA GLY A 322 -16.75 -0.74 -17.95
C GLY A 322 -16.65 -1.39 -16.56
N ALA A 323 -15.47 -1.88 -16.16
CA ALA A 323 -15.30 -2.60 -14.90
C ALA A 323 -15.56 -1.69 -13.68
N ALA A 324 -14.95 -0.52 -13.66
CA ALA A 324 -15.13 0.47 -12.59
C ALA A 324 -16.59 0.91 -12.46
N ASP A 325 -17.26 1.17 -13.59
CA ASP A 325 -18.66 1.57 -13.61
C ASP A 325 -19.58 0.44 -13.10
N THR A 326 -19.25 -0.82 -13.41
CA THR A 326 -19.98 -1.97 -12.89
C THR A 326 -19.90 -2.01 -11.36
N ILE A 327 -18.71 -1.84 -10.77
CA ILE A 327 -18.55 -1.85 -9.32
C ILE A 327 -19.27 -0.68 -8.66
N ARG A 328 -19.14 0.54 -9.23
CA ARG A 328 -19.86 1.73 -8.73
C ARG A 328 -21.38 1.57 -8.79
N GLY A 329 -21.86 0.87 -9.81
CA GLY A 329 -23.29 0.63 -10.02
C GLY A 329 -23.91 -0.41 -9.10
N LEU A 330 -23.11 -1.22 -8.37
CA LEU A 330 -23.63 -2.22 -7.45
C LEU A 330 -24.39 -1.57 -6.29
N SER A 331 -25.59 -2.04 -6.03
CA SER A 331 -26.31 -1.77 -4.79
C SER A 331 -25.82 -2.70 -3.68
N ILE A 332 -26.05 -2.32 -2.41
CA ILE A 332 -25.80 -3.21 -1.26
C ILE A 332 -26.58 -4.51 -1.46
N GLY A 333 -25.91 -5.64 -1.26
CA GLY A 333 -26.48 -6.97 -1.48
C GLY A 333 -26.49 -7.43 -2.93
N GLN A 334 -25.95 -6.66 -3.86
CA GLN A 334 -25.84 -7.04 -5.28
C GLN A 334 -24.44 -7.56 -5.60
N ALA A 335 -24.38 -8.61 -6.41
CA ALA A 335 -23.15 -9.19 -6.93
C ALA A 335 -23.01 -8.95 -8.44
N ALA A 336 -21.76 -8.93 -8.93
CA ALA A 336 -21.41 -8.90 -10.34
C ALA A 336 -20.21 -9.78 -10.65
N ALA A 337 -20.19 -10.32 -11.88
CA ALA A 337 -19.01 -10.89 -12.48
C ALA A 337 -18.40 -9.84 -13.42
N VAL A 338 -17.10 -9.58 -13.28
CA VAL A 338 -16.44 -8.54 -14.05
C VAL A 338 -15.02 -8.94 -14.43
N LYS A 339 -14.63 -8.69 -15.70
CA LYS A 339 -13.22 -8.67 -16.05
C LYS A 339 -12.65 -7.36 -15.49
N TYR A 340 -11.91 -7.42 -14.38
CA TYR A 340 -11.51 -6.19 -13.72
C TYR A 340 -10.19 -5.62 -14.24
N ASN A 341 -9.34 -6.47 -14.85
CA ASN A 341 -8.13 -6.05 -15.57
C ASN A 341 -7.78 -7.04 -16.68
N SER A 342 -6.61 -6.87 -17.33
CA SER A 342 -6.17 -7.75 -18.44
C SER A 342 -5.84 -9.18 -18.01
N TYR A 343 -5.67 -9.44 -16.70
CA TYR A 343 -5.13 -10.71 -16.19
C TYR A 343 -6.12 -11.50 -15.35
N ALA A 344 -7.27 -10.92 -14.97
CA ALA A 344 -8.19 -11.60 -14.08
C ALA A 344 -9.65 -11.16 -14.23
N LEU A 345 -10.55 -12.11 -13.93
CA LEU A 345 -11.94 -11.87 -13.60
C LEU A 345 -12.10 -11.70 -12.09
N MET A 346 -13.21 -11.10 -11.70
CA MET A 346 -13.63 -10.99 -10.32
C MET A 346 -15.12 -11.33 -10.21
N ALA A 347 -15.47 -12.22 -9.27
CA ALA A 347 -16.81 -12.29 -8.71
C ALA A 347 -16.83 -11.37 -7.51
N ALA A 348 -17.63 -10.31 -7.51
CA ALA A 348 -17.72 -9.34 -6.44
C ALA A 348 -19.16 -9.23 -5.91
N LEU A 349 -19.29 -9.09 -4.60
CA LEU A 349 -20.52 -8.83 -3.88
C LEU A 349 -20.36 -7.56 -3.06
N ARG A 350 -21.22 -6.57 -3.25
CA ARG A 350 -21.25 -5.35 -2.42
C ARG A 350 -22.03 -5.60 -1.13
N LEU A 351 -21.41 -5.32 0.01
CA LEU A 351 -22.02 -5.42 1.33
C LEU A 351 -22.14 -4.03 1.98
N ASP A 352 -22.99 -3.93 2.99
CA ASP A 352 -23.02 -2.75 3.86
C ASP A 352 -21.88 -2.85 4.88
N PRO A 353 -20.88 -1.94 4.84
CA PRO A 353 -19.76 -1.99 5.78
C PRO A 353 -20.20 -1.87 7.24
N LEU A 354 -21.24 -1.09 7.54
CA LEU A 354 -21.76 -0.90 8.89
C LEU A 354 -22.56 -2.09 9.43
N SER A 355 -22.97 -3.01 8.54
CA SER A 355 -23.55 -4.29 8.95
C SER A 355 -22.50 -5.29 9.47
N LEU A 356 -21.24 -5.09 9.11
CA LEU A 356 -20.13 -6.00 9.42
C LEU A 356 -19.23 -5.48 10.54
N LYS A 357 -19.04 -4.15 10.62
CA LYS A 357 -18.14 -3.48 11.56
C LYS A 357 -18.78 -2.21 12.10
N ALA A 358 -18.41 -1.81 13.31
CA ALA A 358 -18.81 -0.50 13.85
C ALA A 358 -18.05 0.63 13.12
N LEU A 359 -18.63 1.84 13.07
CA LEU A 359 -17.99 3.01 12.48
C LEU A 359 -16.62 3.29 13.10
N ASP A 360 -16.48 3.09 14.41
CA ASP A 360 -15.21 3.31 15.11
C ASP A 360 -14.09 2.37 14.63
N ASP A 361 -14.43 1.14 14.23
CA ASP A 361 -13.47 0.17 13.66
C ASP A 361 -13.05 0.54 12.23
N LEU A 362 -13.88 1.33 11.53
CA LEU A 362 -13.64 1.77 10.15
C LEU A 362 -13.09 3.20 10.08
N ARG A 363 -13.14 3.95 11.18
CA ARG A 363 -12.83 5.39 11.25
C ARG A 363 -11.51 5.74 10.58
N GLY A 364 -10.43 5.07 10.94
CA GLY A 364 -9.09 5.34 10.39
C GLY A 364 -9.04 5.15 8.88
N GLN A 365 -9.69 4.10 8.36
CA GLN A 365 -9.73 3.83 6.93
C GLN A 365 -10.59 4.85 6.17
N VAL A 366 -11.74 5.24 6.73
CA VAL A 366 -12.62 6.25 6.14
C VAL A 366 -11.96 7.64 6.18
N LEU A 367 -11.32 7.99 7.28
CA LEU A 367 -10.54 9.23 7.39
C LEU A 367 -9.41 9.28 6.37
N ASN A 368 -8.71 8.17 6.17
CA ASN A 368 -7.63 8.11 5.19
C ASN A 368 -8.15 8.29 3.75
N ASP A 369 -9.24 7.64 3.39
CA ASP A 369 -9.85 7.80 2.06
C ASP A 369 -10.37 9.24 1.84
N MET A 370 -10.93 9.86 2.89
CA MET A 370 -11.52 11.19 2.85
C MET A 370 -10.48 12.32 2.94
N LYS A 371 -9.39 12.14 3.71
CA LYS A 371 -8.48 13.20 4.16
C LYS A 371 -7.00 12.89 3.95
N GLY A 372 -6.65 11.68 3.51
CA GLY A 372 -5.26 11.28 3.37
C GLY A 372 -4.50 12.12 2.34
N GLU A 373 -5.12 12.45 1.21
CA GLU A 373 -4.52 13.32 0.19
C GLU A 373 -4.34 14.75 0.70
N GLU A 374 -5.38 15.32 1.33
CA GLU A 374 -5.33 16.67 1.93
C GLU A 374 -4.21 16.77 2.98
N LEU A 375 -4.07 15.75 3.84
CA LEU A 375 -2.98 15.68 4.82
C LEU A 375 -1.61 15.60 4.14
N SER A 376 -1.48 14.75 3.12
CA SER A 376 -0.23 14.57 2.36
C SER A 376 0.21 15.86 1.69
N GLU A 377 -0.71 16.59 1.05
CA GLU A 377 -0.45 17.90 0.44
C GLU A 377 -0.05 18.93 1.50
N ALA A 378 -0.76 18.98 2.63
CA ALA A 378 -0.46 19.87 3.73
C ALA A 378 0.93 19.60 4.32
N LEU A 379 1.32 18.34 4.51
CA LEU A 379 2.64 17.93 5.00
C LEU A 379 3.74 18.28 3.99
N THR A 380 3.51 18.09 2.70
CA THR A 380 4.44 18.46 1.63
C THR A 380 4.67 19.99 1.62
N ALA A 381 3.60 20.78 1.66
CA ALA A 381 3.69 22.22 1.69
C ALA A 381 4.36 22.72 2.98
N TYR A 382 4.05 22.11 4.12
CA TYR A 382 4.68 22.44 5.39
C TYR A 382 6.18 22.12 5.38
N GLY A 383 6.58 20.94 4.88
CA GLY A 383 7.98 20.52 4.75
C GLY A 383 8.81 21.48 3.90
N ALA A 384 8.27 21.89 2.75
CA ALA A 384 8.91 22.87 1.87
C ALA A 384 9.07 24.25 2.51
N SER A 385 8.25 24.60 3.52
CA SER A 385 8.32 25.86 4.25
C SER A 385 9.35 25.87 5.40
N LEU A 386 9.82 24.69 5.82
CA LEU A 386 10.81 24.57 6.90
C LEU A 386 12.18 25.12 6.47
N GLU A 387 12.94 25.61 7.42
CA GLU A 387 14.31 26.13 7.15
C GLU A 387 15.24 24.96 6.82
N HIS A 388 15.97 25.07 5.70
CA HIS A 388 16.93 24.07 5.24
C HIS A 388 18.35 24.47 5.60
N ASN A 389 18.96 23.78 6.55
CA ASN A 389 20.36 23.94 6.96
C ASN A 389 21.19 22.71 6.50
N LEU A 390 21.12 22.38 5.20
CA LEU A 390 21.76 21.21 4.63
C LEU A 390 23.15 21.53 4.07
N SER A 391 24.09 20.60 4.25
CA SER A 391 25.47 20.70 3.77
C SER A 391 25.61 20.11 2.34
N SER A 392 25.68 20.97 1.34
CA SER A 392 25.98 20.55 -0.02
C SER A 392 27.30 19.74 -0.12
N SER A 393 28.29 20.07 0.73
CA SER A 393 29.56 19.32 0.79
C SER A 393 29.35 17.87 1.29
N ALA A 394 28.44 17.67 2.23
CA ALA A 394 28.09 16.32 2.72
C ALA A 394 27.32 15.53 1.67
N MET A 395 26.29 16.12 1.07
CA MET A 395 25.49 15.49 0.02
C MET A 395 26.32 15.14 -1.21
N ASN A 396 27.24 15.99 -1.63
CA ASN A 396 28.15 15.74 -2.78
C ASN A 396 29.07 14.53 -2.57
N ARG A 397 29.26 14.05 -1.34
CA ARG A 397 30.01 12.79 -1.08
C ARG A 397 29.16 11.54 -1.36
N MET A 398 27.85 11.69 -1.46
CA MET A 398 26.86 10.64 -1.67
C MET A 398 26.02 10.91 -2.93
N PRO A 399 26.67 11.04 -4.12
CA PRO A 399 25.92 11.33 -5.35
C PRO A 399 25.09 10.11 -5.79
N ALA A 400 23.95 10.37 -6.42
CA ALA A 400 23.07 9.31 -6.97
C ALA A 400 23.78 8.33 -7.92
N SER A 401 24.87 8.76 -8.56
CA SER A 401 25.71 7.89 -9.41
C SER A 401 26.43 6.75 -8.69
N LYS A 402 26.37 6.72 -7.36
CA LYS A 402 26.88 5.63 -6.51
C LYS A 402 25.78 4.65 -6.07
N ILE A 403 24.54 4.89 -6.42
CA ILE A 403 23.45 3.95 -6.16
C ILE A 403 23.80 2.59 -6.74
N VAL A 404 23.54 1.55 -5.98
CA VAL A 404 23.61 0.15 -6.40
C VAL A 404 22.17 -0.32 -6.61
N ASN A 405 21.78 -0.45 -7.88
CA ASN A 405 20.50 -1.01 -8.27
C ASN A 405 20.76 -2.42 -8.82
N SER A 406 20.74 -3.41 -7.95
CA SER A 406 20.84 -4.80 -8.38
C SER A 406 19.45 -5.29 -8.73
N SER A 407 19.19 -5.58 -10.01
CA SER A 407 18.05 -6.43 -10.36
C SER A 407 18.21 -7.74 -9.58
N THR A 408 17.34 -7.99 -8.62
CA THR A 408 17.20 -9.31 -8.00
C THR A 408 16.79 -10.28 -9.11
N ASN A 409 17.74 -11.13 -9.52
CA ASN A 409 17.47 -12.31 -10.35
C ASN A 409 16.57 -13.30 -9.59
#